data_29abd54745ce416e3f0e58d2ccc535d1
#
_entry.id   29abd54745ce416e3f0e58d2ccc535d1
#
_cell.length_a   1.000
_cell.length_b   1.000
_cell.length_c   1.000
_cell.angle_alpha   90.00
_cell.angle_beta   90.00
_cell.angle_gamma   90.00
#
_symmetry.space_group_name_H-M   'P 1'
#
loop_
_entity.id
_entity.type
_entity.pdbx_description
1 polymer ?
#
loop_
_entity_poly.entity_id
_entity_poly.type
_entity_poly.pdbx_seq_one_letter_code
_entity_poly.pdbx_strand_id
1 'polypeptide(L)'
;MKKRTIATFLALTMAVSLFAGCGQEAAPAASGDAPESQAEAAPEGETYKLLFGHTLTEQDPFHQAYLNWAEGVKEASDGRLIIEVYPNSQLGVEEDVLEQMKQGTNVGWQTDAARLGNYVNEFSVLLAPYFLESLDEVKQLMDSPTIGAWEDELAEKHNIKVLSFAYVQGYRNVFSNKKATNPAEMKGMQIRTAGAPIWVSGVGSLGCTPVSLPYGETYNGIQTKVVDGCELPYIAANNLKIQEVAKYALETQHFYQNNFIVCSVEWFNSLPEDLQKILIDECDKAGLAISEQMEKDTAAAKQEMVDAGVEVVPYEEMDIDAFKAASEKAYEELDLLDARDAIFAELGR
;
A
#
# COMPACT_ATOMS: atom_id res chain seq x y z
N MET A 1 -51.89 -23.48 -20.65
CA MET A 1 -51.78 -24.09 -21.98
C MET A 1 -50.29 -24.05 -22.33
N LYS A 2 -49.56 -25.19 -22.21
CA LYS A 2 -49.06 -26.09 -23.28
C LYS A 2 -48.26 -25.28 -24.34
N LYS A 3 -46.97 -25.53 -24.63
CA LYS A 3 -46.15 -26.73 -24.94
C LYS A 3 -44.64 -26.29 -24.87
N ARG A 4 -43.66 -26.93 -24.27
CA ARG A 4 -42.89 -28.14 -24.67
C ARG A 4 -42.42 -28.14 -26.13
N THR A 5 -41.07 -28.19 -26.30
CA THR A 5 -40.30 -29.18 -27.10
C THR A 5 -38.85 -28.74 -27.13
N ILE A 6 -37.93 -29.50 -26.72
CA ILE A 6 -37.20 -30.73 -27.10
C ILE A 6 -35.79 -30.41 -27.60
N ALA A 7 -34.85 -31.11 -26.98
CA ALA A 7 -33.42 -31.19 -27.21
C ALA A 7 -33.04 -31.77 -28.58
N THR A 8 -31.84 -31.48 -29.07
CA THR A 8 -31.13 -32.41 -29.95
C THR A 8 -29.63 -32.39 -29.66
N PHE A 9 -29.13 -33.53 -29.25
CA PHE A 9 -27.73 -33.97 -29.20
C PHE A 9 -27.20 -34.12 -30.63
N LEU A 10 -25.94 -33.76 -30.90
CA LEU A 10 -25.18 -34.36 -31.96
C LEU A 10 -23.74 -34.55 -31.51
N ALA A 11 -23.40 -35.80 -31.27
CA ALA A 11 -22.03 -36.31 -31.18
C ALA A 11 -21.56 -36.69 -32.59
N LEU A 12 -20.31 -36.37 -32.95
CA LEU A 12 -19.67 -37.01 -34.07
C LEU A 12 -18.15 -37.16 -33.84
N THR A 13 -17.82 -38.36 -33.57
CA THR A 13 -16.71 -39.29 -33.82
C THR A 13 -15.42 -38.83 -34.56
N MET A 14 -14.34 -39.40 -34.02
CA MET A 14 -12.95 -39.54 -34.49
C MET A 14 -12.77 -39.91 -35.95
N ALA A 15 -11.67 -39.45 -36.54
CA ALA A 15 -10.96 -40.18 -37.58
C ALA A 15 -9.44 -40.03 -37.41
N VAL A 16 -8.83 -41.15 -37.10
CA VAL A 16 -7.38 -41.43 -37.16
C VAL A 16 -7.00 -41.68 -38.63
N SER A 17 -5.93 -41.06 -39.12
CA SER A 17 -5.25 -41.50 -40.33
C SER A 17 -3.73 -41.48 -40.16
N LEU A 18 -3.19 -42.67 -40.03
CA LEU A 18 -1.78 -43.03 -40.23
C LEU A 18 -1.46 -42.97 -41.74
N PHE A 19 -0.38 -42.26 -42.09
CA PHE A 19 0.36 -42.57 -43.32
C PHE A 19 1.86 -42.57 -43.06
N ALA A 20 2.43 -43.74 -43.27
CA ALA A 20 3.86 -43.95 -43.36
C ALA A 20 4.31 -43.71 -44.82
N GLY A 21 5.47 -43.06 -44.96
CA GLY A 21 6.10 -42.91 -46.28
C GLY A 21 7.56 -42.50 -46.11
N CYS A 22 8.45 -43.46 -46.40
CA CYS A 22 9.92 -43.32 -46.52
C CYS A 22 10.33 -42.44 -47.71
N GLY A 23 11.48 -41.73 -47.57
CA GLY A 23 12.18 -41.10 -48.68
C GLY A 23 13.35 -40.23 -48.21
N GLN A 24 14.50 -40.74 -48.35
CA GLN A 24 15.87 -40.37 -48.14
C GLN A 24 16.30 -39.13 -48.95
N GLU A 25 17.05 -38.20 -48.36
CA GLU A 25 18.33 -37.70 -48.84
C GLU A 25 18.97 -36.69 -47.90
N ALA A 26 20.27 -36.89 -47.64
CA ALA A 26 21.09 -36.11 -46.72
C ALA A 26 21.85 -35.02 -47.48
N ALA A 27 22.05 -33.83 -46.83
CA ALA A 27 23.25 -32.97 -46.86
C ALA A 27 23.01 -31.63 -46.15
N PRO A 28 24.04 -30.84 -45.75
CA PRO A 28 24.92 -31.09 -44.64
C PRO A 28 24.72 -30.03 -43.51
N ALA A 29 25.28 -30.34 -42.34
CA ALA A 29 25.30 -29.55 -41.14
C ALA A 29 25.86 -28.13 -41.33
N ALA A 30 25.10 -27.12 -40.85
CA ALA A 30 25.64 -25.85 -40.45
C ALA A 30 25.55 -25.78 -38.91
N SER A 31 26.71 -25.85 -38.27
CA SER A 31 26.88 -25.58 -36.83
C SER A 31 26.59 -24.12 -36.55
N GLY A 32 25.45 -23.85 -35.98
CA GLY A 32 25.11 -22.58 -35.33
C GLY A 32 25.01 -22.84 -33.83
N ASP A 33 25.99 -22.35 -33.07
CA ASP A 33 25.93 -22.29 -31.62
C ASP A 33 24.69 -21.49 -31.20
N ALA A 34 23.69 -22.20 -30.72
CA ALA A 34 22.64 -21.60 -29.92
C ALA A 34 23.24 -21.25 -28.54
N PRO A 35 23.00 -20.07 -28.00
CA PRO A 35 23.43 -19.78 -26.63
C PRO A 35 22.72 -20.77 -25.69
N GLU A 36 23.51 -21.55 -24.98
CA GLU A 36 23.03 -22.32 -23.84
C GLU A 36 22.35 -21.32 -22.88
N SER A 37 21.03 -21.39 -22.83
CA SER A 37 20.27 -20.86 -21.69
C SER A 37 20.79 -21.59 -20.46
N GLN A 38 21.56 -20.90 -19.61
CA GLN A 38 21.87 -21.37 -18.28
C GLN A 38 20.52 -21.52 -17.57
N ALA A 39 20.06 -22.75 -17.48
CA ALA A 39 18.96 -23.08 -16.58
C ALA A 39 19.48 -22.78 -15.16
N GLU A 40 18.90 -21.77 -14.53
CA GLU A 40 19.10 -21.47 -13.11
C GLU A 40 18.85 -22.78 -12.35
N ALA A 41 19.82 -23.23 -11.57
CA ALA A 41 19.68 -24.47 -10.79
C ALA A 41 18.50 -24.31 -9.84
N ALA A 42 17.56 -25.26 -9.85
CA ALA A 42 16.45 -25.26 -8.89
C ALA A 42 17.03 -25.29 -7.47
N PRO A 43 16.46 -24.52 -6.51
CA PRO A 43 16.96 -24.48 -5.15
C PRO A 43 16.94 -25.87 -4.50
N GLU A 44 18.02 -26.23 -3.79
CA GLU A 44 18.06 -27.47 -3.02
C GLU A 44 17.27 -27.25 -1.72
N GLY A 45 16.04 -27.79 -1.64
CA GLY A 45 15.21 -27.72 -0.44
C GLY A 45 13.75 -27.38 -0.70
N GLU A 46 12.99 -27.20 0.36
CA GLU A 46 11.60 -26.77 0.33
C GLU A 46 11.54 -25.28 -0.06
N THR A 47 10.67 -24.95 -1.04
CA THR A 47 10.47 -23.57 -1.47
C THR A 47 9.20 -23.01 -0.83
N TYR A 48 9.33 -21.86 -0.19
CA TYR A 48 8.23 -21.12 0.43
C TYR A 48 7.79 -19.98 -0.47
N LYS A 49 6.50 -19.63 -0.43
CA LYS A 49 5.94 -18.57 -1.27
C LYS A 49 5.04 -17.64 -0.47
N LEU A 50 5.23 -16.33 -0.67
CA LEU A 50 4.33 -15.26 -0.21
C LEU A 50 3.64 -14.63 -1.42
N LEU A 51 2.31 -14.51 -1.38
CA LEU A 51 1.55 -13.71 -2.32
C LEU A 51 1.36 -12.31 -1.71
N PHE A 52 2.10 -11.32 -2.19
CA PHE A 52 2.10 -9.98 -1.63
C PHE A 52 1.30 -9.02 -2.49
N GLY A 53 0.25 -8.42 -1.92
CA GLY A 53 -0.62 -7.46 -2.61
C GLY A 53 -0.51 -6.03 -2.10
N HIS A 54 -0.88 -5.09 -2.95
CA HIS A 54 -1.03 -3.67 -2.60
C HIS A 54 -2.05 -2.97 -3.50
N THR A 55 -2.54 -1.79 -3.05
CA THR A 55 -3.55 -1.01 -3.79
C THR A 55 -2.98 -0.13 -4.89
N LEU A 56 -1.68 0.14 -4.86
CA LEU A 56 -1.01 1.11 -5.73
C LEU A 56 -0.88 0.58 -7.17
N THR A 57 -0.72 1.49 -8.13
CA THR A 57 -0.49 1.14 -9.54
C THR A 57 0.94 0.63 -9.76
N GLU A 58 1.19 -0.02 -10.90
CA GLU A 58 2.54 -0.46 -11.30
C GLU A 58 3.51 0.71 -11.53
N GLN A 59 2.99 1.93 -11.78
CA GLN A 59 3.77 3.14 -11.98
C GLN A 59 4.20 3.80 -10.66
N ASP A 60 3.61 3.36 -9.54
CA ASP A 60 3.97 3.89 -8.23
C ASP A 60 5.38 3.40 -7.83
N PRO A 61 6.26 4.28 -7.32
CA PRO A 61 7.61 3.89 -6.89
C PRO A 61 7.62 2.77 -5.84
N PHE A 62 6.59 2.68 -5.01
CA PHE A 62 6.46 1.60 -4.03
C PHE A 62 6.30 0.22 -4.69
N HIS A 63 5.65 0.13 -5.85
CA HIS A 63 5.59 -1.14 -6.59
C HIS A 63 7.00 -1.65 -6.91
N GLN A 64 7.87 -0.76 -7.41
CA GLN A 64 9.27 -1.14 -7.68
C GLN A 64 10.02 -1.51 -6.40
N ALA A 65 9.74 -0.84 -5.27
CA ALA A 65 10.34 -1.18 -3.99
C ALA A 65 9.94 -2.59 -3.53
N TYR A 66 8.69 -2.99 -3.74
CA TYR A 66 8.23 -4.35 -3.44
C TYR A 66 8.85 -5.40 -4.36
N LEU A 67 9.07 -5.08 -5.64
CA LEU A 67 9.83 -5.95 -6.56
C LEU A 67 11.28 -6.08 -6.11
N ASN A 68 11.92 -5.00 -5.67
CA ASN A 68 13.28 -5.01 -5.14
C ASN A 68 13.38 -5.84 -3.84
N TRP A 69 12.39 -5.72 -2.94
CA TRP A 69 12.28 -6.58 -1.77
C TRP A 69 12.16 -8.06 -2.16
N ALA A 70 11.28 -8.38 -3.11
CA ALA A 70 11.08 -9.75 -3.59
C ALA A 70 12.37 -10.35 -4.18
N GLU A 71 13.10 -9.57 -4.98
CA GLU A 71 14.38 -10.03 -5.55
C GLU A 71 15.45 -10.17 -4.47
N GLY A 72 15.58 -9.21 -3.54
CA GLY A 72 16.51 -9.29 -2.42
C GLY A 72 16.28 -10.53 -1.54
N VAL A 73 15.02 -10.84 -1.23
CA VAL A 73 14.64 -12.05 -0.50
C VAL A 73 15.00 -13.31 -1.28
N LYS A 74 14.72 -13.35 -2.58
CA LYS A 74 15.05 -14.48 -3.45
C LYS A 74 16.56 -14.72 -3.49
N GLU A 75 17.36 -13.66 -3.70
CA GLU A 75 18.82 -13.73 -3.73
C GLU A 75 19.39 -14.19 -2.38
N ALA A 76 18.99 -13.54 -1.27
CA ALA A 76 19.50 -13.84 0.07
C ALA A 76 19.12 -15.24 0.58
N SER A 77 18.01 -15.79 0.07
CA SER A 77 17.53 -17.13 0.44
C SER A 77 17.98 -18.25 -0.51
N ASP A 78 18.82 -17.95 -1.51
CA ASP A 78 19.18 -18.89 -2.58
C ASP A 78 17.92 -19.47 -3.28
N GLY A 79 16.88 -18.65 -3.47
CA GLY A 79 15.61 -19.04 -4.08
C GLY A 79 14.69 -19.89 -3.22
N ARG A 80 14.98 -20.11 -1.93
CA ARG A 80 14.11 -20.87 -1.01
C ARG A 80 12.86 -20.11 -0.61
N LEU A 81 12.86 -18.76 -0.68
CA LEU A 81 11.71 -17.92 -0.39
C LEU A 81 11.43 -17.01 -1.58
N ILE A 82 10.22 -17.08 -2.11
CA ILE A 82 9.77 -16.34 -3.28
C ILE A 82 8.59 -15.45 -2.89
N ILE A 83 8.65 -14.17 -3.24
CA ILE A 83 7.55 -13.22 -3.08
C ILE A 83 6.99 -12.90 -4.47
N GLU A 84 5.69 -13.14 -4.67
CA GLU A 84 4.97 -12.74 -5.89
C GLU A 84 4.19 -11.46 -5.59
N VAL A 85 4.50 -10.37 -6.31
CA VAL A 85 3.92 -9.03 -6.06
C VAL A 85 2.72 -8.79 -6.97
N TYR A 86 1.58 -8.40 -6.37
CA TYR A 86 0.29 -8.17 -7.02
C TYR A 86 -0.19 -6.72 -6.80
N PRO A 87 -0.04 -5.83 -7.81
CA PRO A 87 -0.49 -4.44 -7.75
C PRO A 87 -2.01 -4.30 -7.93
N ASN A 88 -2.52 -3.04 -7.83
CA ASN A 88 -3.88 -2.66 -8.20
C ASN A 88 -4.97 -3.51 -7.51
N SER A 89 -4.76 -3.91 -6.26
CA SER A 89 -5.71 -4.74 -5.49
C SER A 89 -6.08 -6.07 -6.17
N GLN A 90 -5.17 -6.68 -6.93
CA GLN A 90 -5.42 -7.94 -7.65
C GLN A 90 -5.74 -9.12 -6.72
N LEU A 91 -5.26 -9.11 -5.47
CA LEU A 91 -5.59 -10.14 -4.47
C LEU A 91 -6.92 -9.90 -3.75
N GLY A 92 -7.56 -8.76 -3.98
CA GLY A 92 -8.81 -8.35 -3.34
C GLY A 92 -8.75 -6.93 -2.79
N VAL A 93 -9.84 -6.49 -2.15
CA VAL A 93 -9.82 -5.26 -1.36
C VAL A 93 -9.06 -5.49 -0.06
N GLU A 94 -8.44 -4.45 0.46
CA GLU A 94 -7.51 -4.53 1.58
C GLU A 94 -8.11 -5.21 2.83
N GLU A 95 -9.34 -4.85 3.18
CA GLU A 95 -10.03 -5.39 4.34
C GLU A 95 -10.24 -6.90 4.23
N ASP A 96 -10.60 -7.40 3.03
CA ASP A 96 -10.80 -8.83 2.77
C ASP A 96 -9.46 -9.60 2.83
N VAL A 97 -8.36 -8.99 2.38
CA VAL A 97 -7.03 -9.61 2.42
C VAL A 97 -6.51 -9.70 3.85
N LEU A 98 -6.71 -8.66 4.67
CA LEU A 98 -6.38 -8.70 6.09
C LEU A 98 -7.16 -9.81 6.83
N GLU A 99 -8.44 -10.01 6.50
CA GLU A 99 -9.22 -11.12 7.05
C GLU A 99 -8.70 -12.50 6.58
N GLN A 100 -8.20 -12.63 5.35
CA GLN A 100 -7.56 -13.86 4.87
C GLN A 100 -6.27 -14.18 5.64
N MET A 101 -5.45 -13.16 5.97
CA MET A 101 -4.26 -13.34 6.80
C MET A 101 -4.59 -13.93 8.17
N LYS A 102 -5.66 -13.46 8.80
CA LYS A 102 -6.13 -13.96 10.10
C LYS A 102 -6.48 -15.47 10.06
N GLN A 103 -6.77 -16.00 8.87
CA GLN A 103 -7.06 -17.41 8.63
C GLN A 103 -5.81 -18.26 8.31
N GLY A 104 -4.60 -17.70 8.43
CA GLY A 104 -3.36 -18.43 8.25
C GLY A 104 -2.89 -18.60 6.81
N THR A 105 -3.46 -17.83 5.85
CA THR A 105 -3.06 -17.94 4.43
C THR A 105 -1.68 -17.34 4.18
N ASN A 106 -1.00 -17.78 3.11
CA ASN A 106 0.31 -17.26 2.68
C ASN A 106 0.19 -15.94 1.90
N VAL A 107 -0.63 -15.03 2.40
CA VAL A 107 -0.86 -13.70 1.81
C VAL A 107 -0.19 -12.64 2.67
N GLY A 108 0.47 -11.69 2.02
CA GLY A 108 0.97 -10.46 2.61
C GLY A 108 0.31 -9.24 1.97
N TRP A 109 0.33 -8.12 2.68
CA TRP A 109 -0.29 -6.89 2.21
C TRP A 109 0.45 -5.64 2.67
N GLN A 110 0.44 -4.61 1.82
CA GLN A 110 0.78 -3.26 2.25
C GLN A 110 -0.47 -2.61 2.83
N THR A 111 -0.42 -2.32 4.11
CA THR A 111 -1.50 -1.65 4.86
C THR A 111 -1.01 -0.35 5.51
N ASP A 112 -1.77 0.19 6.44
CA ASP A 112 -1.43 1.37 7.22
C ASP A 112 -1.81 1.23 8.71
N ALA A 113 -1.25 2.09 9.56
CA ALA A 113 -1.50 2.11 10.98
C ALA A 113 -2.98 2.32 11.32
N ALA A 114 -3.73 3.05 10.49
CA ALA A 114 -5.15 3.29 10.71
C ALA A 114 -6.00 2.01 10.58
N ARG A 115 -5.65 1.13 9.63
CA ARG A 115 -6.33 -0.15 9.48
C ARG A 115 -5.92 -1.17 10.54
N LEU A 116 -4.63 -1.17 10.91
CA LEU A 116 -4.17 -1.96 12.06
C LEU A 116 -4.86 -1.53 13.35
N GLY A 117 -5.19 -0.24 13.49
CA GLY A 117 -6.00 0.31 14.58
C GLY A 117 -7.42 -0.25 14.70
N ASN A 118 -7.95 -0.93 13.67
CA ASN A 118 -9.20 -1.67 13.79
C ASN A 118 -9.05 -2.96 14.62
N TYR A 119 -7.82 -3.43 14.83
CA TYR A 119 -7.47 -4.63 15.58
C TYR A 119 -6.84 -4.30 16.94
N VAL A 120 -5.88 -3.38 16.96
CA VAL A 120 -5.20 -2.83 18.12
C VAL A 120 -5.25 -1.30 17.99
N ASN A 121 -6.15 -0.66 18.76
CA ASN A 121 -6.53 0.75 18.57
C ASN A 121 -5.35 1.72 18.57
N GLU A 122 -4.35 1.43 19.40
CA GLU A 122 -3.16 2.25 19.61
C GLU A 122 -2.36 2.48 18.32
N PHE A 123 -2.34 1.54 17.37
CA PHE A 123 -1.70 1.76 16.06
C PHE A 123 -2.22 3.00 15.36
N SER A 124 -3.50 3.35 15.55
CA SER A 124 -4.12 4.53 14.91
C SER A 124 -3.35 5.81 15.18
N VAL A 125 -2.63 5.91 16.32
CA VAL A 125 -1.88 7.12 16.69
C VAL A 125 -0.75 7.41 15.70
N LEU A 126 -0.11 6.38 15.13
CA LEU A 126 0.99 6.54 14.17
C LEU A 126 0.54 7.19 12.85
N LEU A 127 -0.77 7.29 12.65
CA LEU A 127 -1.37 7.97 11.51
C LEU A 127 -2.40 9.02 11.96
N ALA A 128 -2.26 9.51 13.20
CA ALA A 128 -3.09 10.60 13.68
C ALA A 128 -2.64 11.95 13.09
N PRO A 129 -3.52 12.95 13.01
CA PRO A 129 -3.15 14.24 12.43
C PRO A 129 -2.01 14.91 13.19
N TYR A 130 -0.99 15.39 12.44
CA TYR A 130 0.18 16.11 12.97
C TYR A 130 0.98 15.32 14.02
N PHE A 131 0.97 13.98 13.93
CA PHE A 131 1.64 13.11 14.89
C PHE A 131 3.11 12.89 14.51
N LEU A 132 3.38 12.17 13.40
CA LEU A 132 4.73 12.00 12.87
C LEU A 132 5.11 13.17 11.96
N GLU A 133 6.38 13.58 12.02
CA GLU A 133 6.86 14.76 11.32
C GLU A 133 8.05 14.45 10.38
N SER A 134 8.68 13.26 10.49
CA SER A 134 9.87 12.94 9.68
C SER A 134 10.14 11.45 9.53
N LEU A 135 10.94 11.11 8.51
CA LEU A 135 11.49 9.76 8.35
C LEU A 135 12.41 9.37 9.51
N ASP A 136 13.11 10.34 10.11
CA ASP A 136 13.99 10.06 11.26
C ASP A 136 13.19 9.64 12.50
N GLU A 137 12.00 10.21 12.72
CA GLU A 137 11.09 9.73 13.77
C GLU A 137 10.62 8.29 13.48
N VAL A 138 10.27 7.97 12.23
CA VAL A 138 9.91 6.59 11.85
C VAL A 138 11.07 5.64 12.10
N LYS A 139 12.31 6.01 11.69
CA LYS A 139 13.51 5.20 11.95
C LYS A 139 13.74 4.97 13.45
N GLN A 140 13.54 5.99 14.27
CA GLN A 140 13.68 5.87 15.74
C GLN A 140 12.64 4.91 16.32
N LEU A 141 11.42 4.92 15.79
CA LEU A 141 10.32 4.09 16.27
C LEU A 141 10.39 2.62 15.79
N MET A 142 11.23 2.28 14.81
CA MET A 142 11.39 0.88 14.38
C MET A 142 11.88 -0.04 15.52
N ASP A 143 12.59 0.52 16.50
CA ASP A 143 13.04 -0.20 17.71
C ASP A 143 12.19 0.15 18.95
N SER A 144 10.99 0.73 18.78
CA SER A 144 10.12 1.14 19.87
C SER A 144 9.58 -0.04 20.66
N PRO A 145 9.82 -0.14 21.98
CA PRO A 145 9.23 -1.19 22.80
C PRO A 145 7.71 -1.06 22.93
N THR A 146 7.17 0.16 22.85
CA THR A 146 5.72 0.40 22.86
C THR A 146 5.06 -0.16 21.61
N ILE A 147 5.60 0.14 20.41
CA ILE A 147 5.09 -0.42 19.15
C ILE A 147 5.27 -1.93 19.12
N GLY A 148 6.42 -2.45 19.57
CA GLY A 148 6.65 -3.89 19.68
C GLY A 148 5.58 -4.61 20.53
N ALA A 149 5.14 -4.01 21.62
CA ALA A 149 4.04 -4.56 22.43
C ALA A 149 2.70 -4.58 21.67
N TRP A 150 2.41 -3.56 20.85
CA TRP A 150 1.22 -3.55 19.98
C TRP A 150 1.32 -4.58 18.85
N GLU A 151 2.51 -4.78 18.29
CA GLU A 151 2.77 -5.83 17.27
C GLU A 151 2.59 -7.23 17.87
N ASP A 152 3.06 -7.46 19.09
CA ASP A 152 2.85 -8.71 19.80
C ASP A 152 1.35 -8.98 20.03
N GLU A 153 0.59 -7.96 20.48
CA GLU A 153 -0.86 -8.07 20.65
C GLU A 153 -1.57 -8.36 19.31
N LEU A 154 -1.18 -7.68 18.22
CA LEU A 154 -1.70 -7.89 16.88
C LEU A 154 -1.44 -9.33 16.40
N ALA A 155 -0.22 -9.83 16.64
CA ALA A 155 0.18 -11.19 16.29
C ALA A 155 -0.59 -12.24 17.09
N GLU A 156 -0.66 -12.08 18.41
CA GLU A 156 -1.29 -13.05 19.31
C GLU A 156 -2.81 -13.13 19.15
N LYS A 157 -3.49 -11.98 19.02
CA LYS A 157 -4.95 -11.93 19.00
C LYS A 157 -5.54 -11.99 17.59
N HIS A 158 -4.80 -11.56 16.58
CA HIS A 158 -5.33 -11.37 15.22
C HIS A 158 -4.58 -12.11 14.13
N ASN A 159 -3.51 -12.86 14.48
CA ASN A 159 -2.70 -13.63 13.52
C ASN A 159 -2.08 -12.75 12.40
N ILE A 160 -1.82 -11.46 12.67
CA ILE A 160 -1.19 -10.53 11.75
C ILE A 160 0.22 -10.20 12.26
N LYS A 161 1.24 -10.50 11.47
CA LYS A 161 2.64 -10.18 11.72
C LYS A 161 3.03 -8.93 10.95
N VAL A 162 3.56 -7.93 11.64
CA VAL A 162 4.25 -6.80 11.01
C VAL A 162 5.64 -7.26 10.61
N LEU A 163 6.00 -7.07 9.33
CA LEU A 163 7.33 -7.32 8.78
C LEU A 163 8.18 -6.04 8.79
N SER A 164 7.55 -4.89 8.52
CA SER A 164 8.20 -3.57 8.50
C SER A 164 7.16 -2.47 8.49
N PHE A 165 7.51 -1.28 8.99
CA PHE A 165 6.78 -0.03 8.77
C PHE A 165 7.69 1.11 8.29
N ALA A 166 8.82 0.75 7.69
CA ALA A 166 9.81 1.68 7.14
C ALA A 166 9.41 2.33 5.80
N TYR A 167 8.19 2.09 5.32
CA TYR A 167 7.68 2.53 4.02
C TYR A 167 6.91 3.86 4.13
N VAL A 168 7.61 4.99 3.97
CA VAL A 168 7.06 6.33 4.14
C VAL A 168 6.71 6.96 2.79
N GLN A 169 5.45 7.37 2.62
CA GLN A 169 4.97 8.12 1.45
C GLN A 169 5.09 9.64 1.61
N GLY A 170 5.37 10.12 2.82
CA GLY A 170 5.47 11.54 3.14
C GLY A 170 4.15 12.19 3.52
N TYR A 171 4.12 13.52 3.49
CA TYR A 171 2.98 14.31 3.90
C TYR A 171 1.80 14.20 2.95
N ARG A 172 0.60 14.09 3.52
CA ARG A 172 -0.68 14.15 2.80
C ARG A 172 -1.22 15.57 2.81
N ASN A 173 -1.72 15.98 1.65
CA ASN A 173 -2.27 17.30 1.38
C ASN A 173 -3.69 17.16 0.84
N VAL A 174 -4.50 18.21 0.96
CA VAL A 174 -5.85 18.23 0.39
C VAL A 174 -5.81 18.76 -1.03
N PHE A 175 -6.31 17.97 -1.98
CA PHE A 175 -6.52 18.37 -3.38
C PHE A 175 -8.01 18.61 -3.60
N SER A 176 -8.38 19.82 -4.07
CA SER A 176 -9.79 20.17 -4.19
C SER A 176 -10.07 21.17 -5.31
N ASN A 177 -11.37 21.37 -5.59
CA ASN A 177 -11.85 22.42 -6.52
C ASN A 177 -12.20 23.73 -5.81
N LYS A 178 -11.92 23.84 -4.50
CA LYS A 178 -12.17 25.02 -3.69
C LYS A 178 -10.91 25.37 -2.90
N LYS A 179 -10.50 26.64 -2.94
CA LYS A 179 -9.40 27.16 -2.13
C LYS A 179 -9.84 27.36 -0.68
N ALA A 180 -8.99 26.98 0.26
CA ALA A 180 -9.17 27.18 1.69
C ALA A 180 -7.81 27.25 2.37
N THR A 181 -7.70 28.01 3.48
CA THR A 181 -6.47 28.17 4.24
C THR A 181 -6.64 27.83 5.74
N ASN A 182 -7.87 27.60 6.18
CA ASN A 182 -8.19 27.32 7.58
C ASN A 182 -9.42 26.39 7.70
N PRO A 183 -9.68 25.78 8.88
CA PRO A 183 -10.79 24.82 9.04
C PRO A 183 -12.17 25.40 8.73
N ALA A 184 -12.39 26.69 8.99
CA ALA A 184 -13.70 27.31 8.76
C ALA A 184 -14.01 27.42 7.25
N GLU A 185 -13.02 27.67 6.43
CA GLU A 185 -13.14 27.73 4.96
C GLU A 185 -13.31 26.34 4.32
N MET A 186 -12.83 25.29 4.96
CA MET A 186 -13.00 23.90 4.52
C MET A 186 -14.40 23.34 4.81
N LYS A 187 -15.19 24.07 5.59
CA LYS A 187 -16.53 23.62 5.99
C LYS A 187 -17.44 23.34 4.80
N GLY A 188 -18.01 22.12 4.79
CA GLY A 188 -18.91 21.64 3.75
C GLY A 188 -18.22 21.11 2.51
N MET A 189 -16.88 21.07 2.46
CA MET A 189 -16.15 20.33 1.43
C MET A 189 -16.24 18.84 1.70
N GLN A 190 -16.72 18.06 0.75
CA GLN A 190 -16.71 16.61 0.80
C GLN A 190 -15.35 16.12 0.32
N ILE A 191 -14.54 15.61 1.23
CA ILE A 191 -13.18 15.16 0.92
C ILE A 191 -13.10 13.64 1.04
N ARG A 192 -12.69 13.00 -0.06
CA ARG A 192 -12.40 11.56 -0.07
C ARG A 192 -11.25 11.27 0.87
N THR A 193 -11.44 10.27 1.71
CA THR A 193 -10.37 9.66 2.50
C THR A 193 -10.49 8.14 2.50
N ALA A 194 -9.57 7.44 3.15
CA ALA A 194 -9.64 5.99 3.37
C ALA A 194 -10.68 5.64 4.46
N GLY A 195 -10.98 4.34 4.64
CA GLY A 195 -12.16 3.89 5.39
C GLY A 195 -11.96 3.60 6.88
N ALA A 196 -10.79 3.86 7.49
CA ALA A 196 -10.59 3.60 8.92
C ALA A 196 -10.98 4.80 9.80
N PRO A 197 -11.30 4.59 11.10
CA PRO A 197 -11.78 5.65 11.99
C PRO A 197 -10.88 6.88 12.07
N ILE A 198 -9.55 6.70 12.19
CA ILE A 198 -8.61 7.82 12.27
C ILE A 198 -8.54 8.63 10.98
N TRP A 199 -8.69 8.00 9.81
CA TRP A 199 -8.80 8.71 8.53
C TRP A 199 -10.03 9.62 8.51
N VAL A 200 -11.18 9.08 8.94
CA VAL A 200 -12.46 9.81 8.96
C VAL A 200 -12.42 10.93 10.00
N SER A 201 -12.01 10.65 11.25
CA SER A 201 -11.92 11.64 12.31
C SER A 201 -10.88 12.71 11.99
N GLY A 202 -9.70 12.32 11.49
CA GLY A 202 -8.63 13.24 11.11
C GLY A 202 -9.05 14.22 10.01
N VAL A 203 -9.64 13.74 8.90
CA VAL A 203 -10.14 14.62 7.83
C VAL A 203 -11.32 15.46 8.31
N GLY A 204 -12.19 14.90 9.18
CA GLY A 204 -13.28 15.65 9.82
C GLY A 204 -12.78 16.80 10.69
N SER A 205 -11.66 16.60 11.37
CA SER A 205 -11.03 17.63 12.22
C SER A 205 -10.48 18.81 11.41
N LEU A 206 -10.14 18.62 10.14
CA LEU A 206 -9.78 19.72 9.24
C LEU A 206 -10.96 20.63 8.87
N GLY A 207 -12.19 20.32 9.33
CA GLY A 207 -13.40 21.07 9.00
C GLY A 207 -14.16 20.53 7.80
N CYS A 208 -13.64 19.51 7.12
CA CYS A 208 -14.27 18.87 5.97
C CYS A 208 -15.37 17.87 6.39
N THR A 209 -16.14 17.43 5.39
CA THR A 209 -16.98 16.23 5.51
C THR A 209 -16.24 15.07 4.87
N PRO A 210 -15.72 14.10 5.65
CA PRO A 210 -15.01 12.95 5.11
C PRO A 210 -15.96 12.00 4.39
N VAL A 211 -15.51 11.46 3.25
CA VAL A 211 -16.23 10.43 2.49
C VAL A 211 -15.28 9.29 2.19
N SER A 212 -15.57 8.11 2.75
CA SER A 212 -14.73 6.93 2.55
C SER A 212 -14.99 6.32 1.18
N LEU A 213 -13.93 6.25 0.35
CA LEU A 213 -13.92 5.56 -0.94
C LEU A 213 -12.62 4.80 -1.13
N PRO A 214 -12.62 3.63 -1.82
CA PRO A 214 -11.40 2.95 -2.22
C PRO A 214 -10.44 3.86 -3.00
N TYR A 215 -9.13 3.59 -2.89
CA TYR A 215 -8.10 4.42 -3.52
C TYR A 215 -8.32 4.56 -5.04
N GLY A 216 -8.58 3.46 -5.74
CA GLY A 216 -8.82 3.44 -7.19
C GLY A 216 -10.08 4.18 -7.65
N GLU A 217 -11.01 4.50 -6.73
CA GLU A 217 -12.24 5.25 -7.05
C GLU A 217 -12.09 6.77 -6.87
N THR A 218 -10.95 7.24 -6.36
CA THR A 218 -10.74 8.65 -6.00
C THR A 218 -10.92 9.60 -7.18
N TYR A 219 -10.26 9.32 -8.32
CA TYR A 219 -10.37 10.13 -9.53
C TYR A 219 -11.83 10.25 -10.00
N ASN A 220 -12.49 9.11 -10.14
CA ASN A 220 -13.89 9.06 -10.59
C ASN A 220 -14.83 9.74 -9.59
N GLY A 221 -14.59 9.62 -8.29
CA GLY A 221 -15.36 10.29 -7.25
C GLY A 221 -15.33 11.82 -7.39
N ILE A 222 -14.17 12.40 -7.69
CA ILE A 222 -14.02 13.85 -7.93
C ILE A 222 -14.62 14.22 -9.28
N GLN A 223 -14.33 13.47 -10.34
CA GLN A 223 -14.82 13.74 -11.71
C GLN A 223 -16.35 13.75 -11.76
N THR A 224 -17.01 12.82 -11.08
CA THR A 224 -18.47 12.71 -11.02
C THR A 224 -19.11 13.58 -9.93
N LYS A 225 -18.30 14.33 -9.17
CA LYS A 225 -18.73 15.22 -8.08
C LYS A 225 -19.44 14.51 -6.93
N VAL A 226 -19.10 13.25 -6.68
CA VAL A 226 -19.48 12.53 -5.45
C VAL A 226 -18.71 13.14 -4.26
N VAL A 227 -17.48 13.61 -4.53
CA VAL A 227 -16.65 14.37 -3.59
C VAL A 227 -16.10 15.64 -4.26
N ASP A 228 -15.75 16.65 -3.46
CA ASP A 228 -15.18 17.91 -3.93
C ASP A 228 -13.66 17.82 -4.11
N GLY A 229 -13.03 16.79 -3.52
CA GLY A 229 -11.60 16.59 -3.54
C GLY A 229 -11.19 15.33 -2.78
N CYS A 230 -9.89 15.19 -2.55
CA CYS A 230 -9.30 14.10 -1.80
C CYS A 230 -8.11 14.58 -0.96
N GLU A 231 -7.59 13.74 -0.10
CA GLU A 231 -6.32 13.94 0.58
C GLU A 231 -5.35 12.80 0.22
N LEU A 232 -4.15 13.16 -0.22
CA LEU A 232 -3.12 12.23 -0.71
C LEU A 232 -1.72 12.86 -0.59
N PRO A 233 -0.64 12.05 -0.60
CA PRO A 233 0.70 12.54 -0.94
C PRO A 233 0.77 12.97 -2.42
N TYR A 234 1.68 13.89 -2.75
CA TYR A 234 1.82 14.41 -4.12
C TYR A 234 2.05 13.34 -5.18
N ILE A 235 2.93 12.37 -4.91
CA ILE A 235 3.24 11.29 -5.86
C ILE A 235 2.00 10.44 -6.14
N ALA A 236 1.27 10.05 -5.09
CA ALA A 236 0.04 9.27 -5.24
C ALA A 236 -1.06 10.04 -5.98
N ALA A 237 -1.19 11.35 -5.70
CA ALA A 237 -2.14 12.22 -6.40
C ALA A 237 -1.79 12.35 -7.90
N ASN A 238 -0.50 12.52 -8.22
CA ASN A 238 -0.04 12.60 -9.60
C ASN A 238 -0.26 11.27 -10.36
N ASN A 239 0.02 10.13 -9.73
CA ASN A 239 -0.22 8.80 -10.30
C ASN A 239 -1.69 8.56 -10.61
N LEU A 240 -2.61 9.05 -9.77
CA LEU A 240 -4.06 9.00 -9.99
C LEU A 240 -4.58 10.09 -10.93
N LYS A 241 -3.72 10.95 -11.49
CA LYS A 241 -4.11 12.06 -12.38
C LYS A 241 -5.06 13.08 -11.72
N ILE A 242 -4.92 13.30 -10.41
CA ILE A 242 -5.78 14.22 -9.65
C ILE A 242 -5.68 15.66 -10.19
N GLN A 243 -4.56 16.03 -10.79
CA GLN A 243 -4.37 17.32 -11.49
C GLN A 243 -5.37 17.59 -12.65
N GLU A 244 -6.02 16.55 -13.17
CA GLU A 244 -7.04 16.70 -14.21
C GLU A 244 -8.43 17.07 -13.64
N VAL A 245 -8.66 16.79 -12.36
CA VAL A 245 -9.97 16.92 -11.70
C VAL A 245 -9.99 17.83 -10.48
N ALA A 246 -8.82 18.23 -9.95
CA ALA A 246 -8.66 19.18 -8.84
C ALA A 246 -7.85 20.41 -9.29
N LYS A 247 -8.25 21.59 -8.80
CA LYS A 247 -7.62 22.87 -9.16
C LYS A 247 -6.59 23.35 -8.15
N TYR A 248 -6.73 22.94 -6.90
CA TYR A 248 -5.91 23.40 -5.78
C TYR A 248 -5.26 22.22 -5.07
N ALA A 249 -4.01 22.42 -4.67
CA ALA A 249 -3.31 21.60 -3.69
C ALA A 249 -3.13 22.45 -2.43
N LEU A 250 -3.82 22.11 -1.36
CA LEU A 250 -3.77 22.80 -0.06
C LEU A 250 -2.77 22.05 0.81
N GLU A 251 -1.61 22.64 1.07
CA GLU A 251 -0.53 21.99 1.82
C GLU A 251 -0.82 21.95 3.33
N THR A 252 -1.86 21.22 3.69
CA THR A 252 -2.25 21.00 5.08
C THR A 252 -1.26 20.14 5.85
N GLN A 253 -0.54 19.24 5.18
CA GLN A 253 0.44 18.31 5.76
C GLN A 253 -0.06 17.60 7.03
N HIS A 254 -1.35 17.29 7.04
CA HIS A 254 -2.08 16.85 8.23
C HIS A 254 -1.77 15.40 8.64
N PHE A 255 -1.28 14.56 7.74
CA PHE A 255 -0.76 13.21 8.03
C PHE A 255 0.62 13.05 7.43
N TYR A 256 1.53 12.44 8.17
CA TYR A 256 2.78 11.90 7.66
C TYR A 256 2.63 10.41 7.46
N GLN A 257 2.40 9.99 6.23
CA GLN A 257 2.01 8.63 5.96
C GLN A 257 3.18 7.67 5.94
N ASN A 258 3.17 6.73 6.86
CA ASN A 258 3.94 5.50 6.81
C ASN A 258 3.02 4.31 6.54
N ASN A 259 3.55 3.29 5.89
CA ASN A 259 2.84 2.07 5.57
C ASN A 259 3.48 0.90 6.30
N PHE A 260 2.65 -0.09 6.57
CA PHE A 260 2.99 -1.34 7.21
C PHE A 260 2.96 -2.48 6.20
N ILE A 261 3.99 -3.31 6.23
CA ILE A 261 4.03 -4.55 5.46
C ILE A 261 3.72 -5.67 6.43
N VAL A 262 2.65 -6.41 6.14
CA VAL A 262 2.12 -7.44 7.03
C VAL A 262 1.94 -8.78 6.33
N CYS A 263 1.94 -9.86 7.11
CA CYS A 263 1.59 -11.21 6.64
C CYS A 263 0.94 -12.01 7.77
N SER A 264 0.48 -13.25 7.49
CA SER A 264 -0.02 -14.15 8.51
C SER A 264 1.09 -14.61 9.45
N VAL A 265 0.84 -14.59 10.78
CA VAL A 265 1.74 -15.16 11.81
C VAL A 265 1.91 -16.65 11.59
N GLU A 266 0.83 -17.40 11.29
CA GLU A 266 0.88 -18.84 11.07
C GLU A 266 1.77 -19.18 9.87
N TRP A 267 1.63 -18.45 8.76
CA TRP A 267 2.50 -18.64 7.61
C TRP A 267 3.95 -18.24 7.94
N PHE A 268 4.17 -17.08 8.57
CA PHE A 268 5.51 -16.60 8.96
C PHE A 268 6.24 -17.62 9.85
N ASN A 269 5.54 -18.18 10.84
CA ASN A 269 6.10 -19.18 11.75
C ASN A 269 6.34 -20.54 11.09
N SER A 270 5.76 -20.79 9.90
CA SER A 270 6.08 -21.99 9.11
C SER A 270 7.44 -21.91 8.42
N LEU A 271 8.02 -20.71 8.31
CA LEU A 271 9.33 -20.49 7.73
C LEU A 271 10.43 -20.89 8.69
N PRO A 272 11.55 -21.48 8.22
CA PRO A 272 12.79 -21.58 8.97
C PRO A 272 13.26 -20.21 9.49
N GLU A 273 13.91 -20.17 10.66
CA GLU A 273 14.33 -18.92 11.32
C GLU A 273 15.23 -18.04 10.43
N ASP A 274 16.09 -18.63 9.61
CA ASP A 274 16.95 -17.91 8.68
C ASP A 274 16.12 -17.20 7.59
N LEU A 275 15.04 -17.83 7.09
CA LEU A 275 14.16 -17.23 6.11
C LEU A 275 13.26 -16.15 6.73
N GLN A 276 12.82 -16.31 7.98
CA GLN A 276 12.12 -15.26 8.73
C GLN A 276 12.96 -14.00 8.83
N LYS A 277 14.25 -14.16 9.19
CA LYS A 277 15.18 -13.05 9.30
C LYS A 277 15.44 -12.38 7.95
N ILE A 278 15.69 -13.13 6.89
CA ILE A 278 15.89 -12.62 5.53
C ILE A 278 14.67 -11.80 5.08
N LEU A 279 13.47 -12.32 5.33
CA LEU A 279 12.21 -11.65 4.95
C LEU A 279 12.08 -10.26 5.56
N ILE A 280 12.39 -10.13 6.86
CA ILE A 280 12.34 -8.86 7.61
C ILE A 280 13.47 -7.94 7.20
N ASP A 281 14.73 -8.40 7.21
CA ASP A 281 15.91 -7.57 6.92
C ASP A 281 15.80 -6.93 5.52
N GLU A 282 15.42 -7.71 4.50
CA GLU A 282 15.26 -7.19 3.14
C GLU A 282 14.00 -6.30 3.00
N CYS A 283 12.94 -6.54 3.82
CA CYS A 283 11.78 -5.65 3.88
C CYS A 283 12.15 -4.27 4.41
N ASP A 284 12.83 -4.20 5.55
CA ASP A 284 13.29 -2.95 6.15
C ASP A 284 14.24 -2.18 5.22
N LYS A 285 15.20 -2.88 4.62
CA LYS A 285 16.14 -2.31 3.66
C LYS A 285 15.44 -1.67 2.46
N ALA A 286 14.45 -2.37 1.87
CA ALA A 286 13.69 -1.85 0.75
C ALA A 286 12.81 -0.66 1.17
N GLY A 287 12.19 -0.74 2.36
CA GLY A 287 11.36 0.32 2.93
C GLY A 287 12.14 1.61 3.20
N LEU A 288 13.29 1.52 3.83
CA LEU A 288 14.15 2.69 4.08
C LEU A 288 14.63 3.32 2.77
N ALA A 289 15.07 2.50 1.81
CA ALA A 289 15.57 2.98 0.52
C ALA A 289 14.48 3.74 -0.27
N ILE A 290 13.25 3.20 -0.33
CA ILE A 290 12.16 3.89 -1.04
C ILE A 290 11.73 5.15 -0.29
N SER A 291 11.70 5.15 1.05
CA SER A 291 11.32 6.31 1.84
C SER A 291 12.24 7.50 1.61
N GLU A 292 13.56 7.27 1.55
CA GLU A 292 14.55 8.29 1.19
C GLU A 292 14.40 8.79 -0.26
N GLN A 293 13.94 7.94 -1.16
CA GLN A 293 13.67 8.31 -2.55
C GLN A 293 12.39 9.15 -2.66
N MET A 294 11.33 8.78 -1.93
CA MET A 294 10.07 9.52 -1.92
C MET A 294 10.23 10.97 -1.47
N GLU A 295 11.08 11.24 -0.47
CA GLU A 295 11.38 12.61 -0.04
C GLU A 295 11.97 13.45 -1.19
N LYS A 296 12.87 12.86 -2.00
CA LYS A 296 13.47 13.52 -3.16
C LYS A 296 12.49 13.73 -4.31
N ASP A 297 11.62 12.73 -4.56
CA ASP A 297 10.73 12.72 -5.72
C ASP A 297 9.46 13.55 -5.49
N THR A 298 9.09 13.83 -4.24
CA THR A 298 7.89 14.64 -3.89
C THR A 298 7.93 16.02 -4.53
N ALA A 299 9.10 16.67 -4.56
CA ALA A 299 9.26 17.99 -5.17
C ALA A 299 9.03 17.96 -6.69
N ALA A 300 9.47 16.92 -7.38
CA ALA A 300 9.24 16.73 -8.81
C ALA A 300 7.75 16.47 -9.09
N ALA A 301 7.10 15.60 -8.32
CA ALA A 301 5.68 15.33 -8.45
C ALA A 301 4.80 16.58 -8.20
N LYS A 302 5.16 17.41 -7.20
CA LYS A 302 4.53 18.72 -6.98
C LYS A 302 4.68 19.63 -8.19
N GLN A 303 5.88 19.72 -8.77
CA GLN A 303 6.14 20.56 -9.95
C GLN A 303 5.34 20.09 -11.16
N GLU A 304 5.24 18.80 -11.41
CA GLU A 304 4.41 18.25 -12.49
C GLU A 304 2.92 18.64 -12.35
N MET A 305 2.38 18.65 -11.13
CA MET A 305 1.01 19.09 -10.87
C MET A 305 0.85 20.61 -11.12
N VAL A 306 1.84 21.42 -10.72
CA VAL A 306 1.86 22.87 -11.01
C VAL A 306 1.91 23.13 -12.52
N ASP A 307 2.75 22.41 -13.25
CA ASP A 307 2.86 22.53 -14.70
C ASP A 307 1.57 22.10 -15.43
N ALA A 308 0.80 21.18 -14.82
CA ALA A 308 -0.53 20.78 -15.26
C ALA A 308 -1.64 21.80 -14.90
N GLY A 309 -1.31 22.87 -14.16
CA GLY A 309 -2.23 23.97 -13.84
C GLY A 309 -2.87 23.91 -12.45
N VAL A 310 -2.38 23.05 -11.54
CA VAL A 310 -2.82 23.05 -10.14
C VAL A 310 -2.21 24.24 -9.40
N GLU A 311 -3.04 25.05 -8.74
CA GLU A 311 -2.59 26.13 -7.85
C GLU A 311 -2.25 25.55 -6.49
N VAL A 312 -1.01 25.71 -6.06
CA VAL A 312 -0.58 25.30 -4.72
C VAL A 312 -0.85 26.43 -3.73
N VAL A 313 -1.54 26.10 -2.64
CA VAL A 313 -1.59 26.93 -1.43
C VAL A 313 -0.54 26.37 -0.46
N PRO A 314 0.61 27.07 -0.32
CA PRO A 314 1.73 26.51 0.40
C PRO A 314 1.48 26.42 1.91
N TYR A 315 2.22 25.56 2.59
CA TYR A 315 2.10 25.32 4.03
C TYR A 315 2.15 26.59 4.87
N GLU A 316 3.00 27.56 4.47
CA GLU A 316 3.20 28.83 5.16
C GLU A 316 1.99 29.77 5.05
N GLU A 317 1.10 29.56 4.07
CA GLU A 317 -0.15 30.30 3.91
C GLU A 317 -1.33 29.63 4.64
N MET A 318 -1.15 28.40 5.13
CA MET A 318 -2.18 27.67 5.89
C MET A 318 -2.16 28.06 7.35
N ASP A 319 -3.33 28.19 7.98
CA ASP A 319 -3.47 28.38 9.44
C ASP A 319 -3.26 27.04 10.17
N ILE A 320 -1.98 26.59 10.16
CA ILE A 320 -1.60 25.28 10.71
C ILE A 320 -1.92 25.17 12.21
N ASP A 321 -1.80 26.25 12.95
CA ASP A 321 -2.11 26.24 14.38
C ASP A 321 -3.62 25.98 14.61
N ALA A 322 -4.49 26.55 13.79
CA ALA A 322 -5.91 26.27 13.85
C ALA A 322 -6.24 24.82 13.44
N PHE A 323 -5.54 24.26 12.44
CA PHE A 323 -5.70 22.85 12.05
C PHE A 323 -5.21 21.91 13.14
N LYS A 324 -4.04 22.16 13.74
CA LYS A 324 -3.49 21.37 14.86
C LYS A 324 -4.46 21.40 16.05
N ALA A 325 -4.94 22.59 16.44
CA ALA A 325 -5.89 22.73 17.55
C ALA A 325 -7.21 21.99 17.30
N ALA A 326 -7.72 22.02 16.06
CA ALA A 326 -8.94 21.29 15.70
C ALA A 326 -8.73 19.77 15.69
N SER A 327 -7.50 19.31 15.45
CA SER A 327 -7.15 17.90 15.32
C SER A 327 -7.03 17.18 16.67
N GLU A 328 -6.88 17.89 17.79
CA GLU A 328 -6.89 17.29 19.16
C GLU A 328 -8.15 16.45 19.40
N LYS A 329 -9.27 16.86 18.79
CA LYS A 329 -10.53 16.13 18.88
C LYS A 329 -10.44 14.70 18.34
N ALA A 330 -9.62 14.44 17.31
CA ALA A 330 -9.47 13.09 16.77
C ALA A 330 -8.79 12.14 17.77
N TYR A 331 -7.83 12.65 18.54
CA TYR A 331 -7.18 11.87 19.60
C TYR A 331 -8.15 11.53 20.74
N GLU A 332 -8.97 12.51 21.15
CA GLU A 332 -9.97 12.34 22.21
C GLU A 332 -11.08 11.36 21.80
N GLU A 333 -11.64 11.52 20.58
CA GLU A 333 -12.74 10.70 20.08
C GLU A 333 -12.36 9.23 19.89
N LEU A 334 -11.07 8.95 19.64
CA LEU A 334 -10.57 7.60 19.37
C LEU A 334 -9.76 7.01 20.55
N ASP A 335 -9.73 7.69 21.70
CA ASP A 335 -9.02 7.25 22.92
C ASP A 335 -7.52 6.98 22.65
N LEU A 336 -6.85 7.94 21.98
CA LEU A 336 -5.45 7.81 21.56
C LEU A 336 -4.46 8.65 22.37
N LEU A 337 -4.93 9.37 23.42
CA LEU A 337 -4.07 10.28 24.18
C LEU A 337 -2.94 9.54 24.90
N ASP A 338 -3.23 8.40 25.55
CA ASP A 338 -2.22 7.61 26.24
C ASP A 338 -1.18 7.01 25.27
N ALA A 339 -1.64 6.51 24.13
CA ALA A 339 -0.75 6.00 23.07
C ALA A 339 0.14 7.13 22.51
N ARG A 340 -0.42 8.33 22.29
CA ARG A 340 0.34 9.51 21.88
C ARG A 340 1.44 9.85 22.85
N ASP A 341 1.08 9.97 24.13
CA ASP A 341 2.00 10.40 25.19
C ASP A 341 3.12 9.37 25.39
N ALA A 342 2.82 8.06 25.24
CA ALA A 342 3.82 7.00 25.30
C ALA A 342 4.85 7.12 24.17
N ILE A 343 4.40 7.29 22.91
CA ILE A 343 5.31 7.43 21.76
C ILE A 343 6.05 8.77 21.80
N PHE A 344 5.41 9.88 22.21
CA PHE A 344 6.11 11.16 22.35
C PHE A 344 7.23 11.09 23.39
N ALA A 345 7.03 10.36 24.49
CA ALA A 345 8.10 10.14 25.47
C ALA A 345 9.31 9.39 24.86
N GLU A 346 9.09 8.42 23.98
CA GLU A 346 10.16 7.71 23.26
C GLU A 346 10.86 8.61 22.22
N LEU A 347 10.12 9.52 21.56
CA LEU A 347 10.66 10.51 20.63
C LEU A 347 11.34 11.71 21.34
N GLY A 348 11.18 11.84 22.65
CA GLY A 348 11.70 12.98 23.43
C GLY A 348 10.91 14.28 23.23
N ARG A 349 9.63 14.17 22.94
CA ARG A 349 8.67 15.27 22.70
C ARG A 349 7.77 15.52 23.89
#